data_37e1923885e68838b98e5382f37ffad4
#
_entry.id   37e1923885e68838b98e5382f37ffad4
#
_cell.length_a   1.000
_cell.length_b   1.000
_cell.length_c   1.000
_cell.angle_alpha   90.00
_cell.angle_beta   90.00
_cell.angle_gamma   90.00
#
_symmetry.space_group_name_H-M   'P 1'
#
loop_
_entity.id
_entity.type
_entity.pdbx_description
1 polymer ?
#
loop_
_entity_poly.entity_id
_entity_poly.type
_entity_poly.pdbx_seq_one_letter_code
_entity_poly.pdbx_strand_id
1 'polypeptide(L)'
;MKIYNPMDVIRALTGNDLTEYKVNQSKASLPTLAANKSKNKGRKFGRIFVTRSKEQLLNKQSFIITSYETLSEQYNHLSHFTPNTYTYGTYRDPYKKHAIGFNNENLKQVSTFGFDFDTKNLDLYTLFLAAVEKGLPAPTAILETPRGYNVFYTVKTPFFITQKTDRKALKVAESIAKNLKSALSEVLKPGILDKSCTPFGFFRIPKENNIVYFEEENAIETSELIAWSIKYSKENNKPRMRLIVSNQDTQPLHTHSNWYRDLLTSTHITSGLHGRSRNNALFTLALANYADNIPFEQAFDELDQFNSNLEQPLSYREFKKVL
;
A
#
# COMPACT_ATOMS: atom_id res chain seq x y z
N MET A 1 13.86 29.64 -2.16
CA MET A 1 13.05 28.43 -1.97
C MET A 1 11.85 28.54 -2.89
N LYS A 2 11.59 27.54 -3.76
CA LYS A 2 10.42 27.57 -4.67
C LYS A 2 9.17 27.39 -3.80
N ILE A 3 8.22 28.31 -3.90
CA ILE A 3 6.94 28.24 -3.17
C ILE A 3 5.98 27.47 -4.06
N TYR A 4 5.46 26.38 -3.56
CA TYR A 4 4.49 25.54 -4.27
C TYR A 4 3.08 25.82 -3.77
N ASN A 5 2.11 25.89 -4.67
CA ASN A 5 0.70 25.95 -4.30
C ASN A 5 0.23 24.54 -3.87
N PRO A 6 -0.19 24.32 -2.63
CA PRO A 6 -0.63 22.99 -2.17
C PRO A 6 -1.80 22.42 -2.96
N MET A 7 -2.70 23.26 -3.47
CA MET A 7 -3.85 22.78 -4.25
C MET A 7 -3.43 22.22 -5.61
N ASP A 8 -2.38 22.75 -6.22
CA ASP A 8 -1.85 22.23 -7.48
C ASP A 8 -1.22 20.83 -7.25
N VAL A 9 -0.47 20.67 -6.15
CA VAL A 9 0.07 19.37 -5.74
C VAL A 9 -1.06 18.37 -5.51
N ILE A 10 -2.11 18.74 -4.79
CA ILE A 10 -3.25 17.84 -4.53
C ILE A 10 -3.97 17.49 -5.83
N ARG A 11 -4.14 18.43 -6.76
CA ARG A 11 -4.75 18.19 -8.07
C ARG A 11 -3.94 17.18 -8.87
N ALA A 12 -2.64 17.37 -8.96
CA ALA A 12 -1.74 16.43 -9.64
C ALA A 12 -1.83 15.03 -9.00
N LEU A 13 -1.73 14.93 -7.69
CA LEU A 13 -1.77 13.66 -6.97
C LEU A 13 -3.12 12.94 -7.13
N THR A 14 -4.25 13.67 -7.15
CA THR A 14 -5.58 13.06 -7.33
C THR A 14 -5.97 12.82 -8.79
N GLY A 15 -5.08 13.13 -9.73
CA GLY A 15 -5.32 13.00 -11.16
C GLY A 15 -6.49 13.84 -11.65
N ASN A 16 -6.72 15.01 -11.04
CA ASN A 16 -7.82 15.92 -11.35
C ASN A 16 -9.20 15.25 -11.37
N ASP A 17 -9.45 14.29 -10.49
CA ASP A 17 -10.68 13.47 -10.50
C ASP A 17 -11.69 13.84 -9.39
N LEU A 18 -11.65 15.05 -8.88
CA LEU A 18 -12.74 15.64 -8.07
C LEU A 18 -13.51 16.65 -8.89
N THR A 19 -14.76 16.93 -8.50
CA THR A 19 -15.49 18.05 -9.10
C THR A 19 -14.86 19.37 -8.67
N GLU A 20 -14.91 20.40 -9.52
CA GLU A 20 -14.42 21.72 -9.12
C GLU A 20 -15.25 22.28 -7.94
N TYR A 21 -16.55 22.14 -8.03
CA TYR A 21 -17.51 22.75 -7.13
C TYR A 21 -18.42 21.69 -6.47
N LYS A 22 -19.02 22.07 -5.36
CA LYS A 22 -20.07 21.30 -4.67
C LYS A 22 -21.24 21.04 -5.61
N VAL A 23 -21.75 19.81 -5.60
CA VAL A 23 -22.90 19.43 -6.42
C VAL A 23 -24.22 19.75 -5.73
N ASN A 24 -24.25 19.85 -4.40
CA ASN A 24 -25.45 20.10 -3.63
C ASN A 24 -25.74 21.62 -3.55
N GLN A 25 -26.87 22.03 -4.09
CA GLN A 25 -27.30 23.45 -4.15
C GLN A 25 -27.33 24.14 -2.79
N SER A 26 -27.76 23.45 -1.73
CA SER A 26 -27.85 24.01 -0.38
C SER A 26 -26.48 24.28 0.27
N LYS A 27 -25.39 23.79 -0.33
CA LYS A 27 -24.03 23.89 0.19
C LYS A 27 -23.04 24.50 -0.80
N ALA A 28 -23.50 24.82 -2.01
CA ALA A 28 -22.67 25.41 -3.04
C ALA A 28 -22.63 26.92 -2.87
N SER A 29 -21.45 27.53 -2.90
CA SER A 29 -21.27 28.94 -3.15
C SER A 29 -21.58 29.24 -4.63
N LEU A 30 -22.15 30.40 -4.88
CA LEU A 30 -22.57 30.90 -6.20
C LEU A 30 -21.45 30.82 -7.25
N PRO A 31 -21.68 30.64 -8.46
CA PRO A 31 -22.62 30.12 -9.43
C PRO A 31 -22.29 28.70 -9.91
N THR A 32 -22.04 27.82 -9.03
CA THR A 32 -21.25 26.60 -9.15
C THR A 32 -21.92 25.45 -9.92
N LEU A 33 -23.25 25.41 -9.93
CA LEU A 33 -23.96 24.31 -10.61
C LEU A 33 -23.95 24.40 -12.13
N ALA A 34 -23.98 25.62 -12.66
CA ALA A 34 -23.91 25.83 -14.10
C ALA A 34 -22.52 25.48 -14.66
N ALA A 35 -21.44 25.86 -13.94
CA ALA A 35 -20.09 25.54 -14.31
C ALA A 35 -19.79 24.03 -14.25
N ASN A 36 -20.31 23.33 -13.24
CA ASN A 36 -20.20 21.86 -13.17
C ASN A 36 -20.95 21.15 -14.31
N LYS A 37 -22.12 21.64 -14.67
CA LYS A 37 -22.91 21.06 -15.77
C LYS A 37 -22.24 21.24 -17.13
N SER A 38 -21.61 22.39 -17.40
CA SER A 38 -20.98 22.66 -18.68
C SER A 38 -19.67 21.88 -18.89
N LYS A 39 -18.83 21.76 -17.85
CA LYS A 39 -17.55 21.07 -17.93
C LYS A 39 -17.63 19.55 -17.82
N ASN A 40 -18.71 19.00 -17.25
CA ASN A 40 -18.72 17.64 -16.75
C ASN A 40 -19.86 16.77 -17.28
N LYS A 41 -20.41 17.11 -18.44
CA LYS A 41 -21.52 16.38 -19.05
C LYS A 41 -21.16 14.88 -19.22
N GLY A 42 -21.75 14.01 -18.37
CA GLY A 42 -21.54 12.56 -18.42
C GLY A 42 -20.34 11.99 -17.66
N ARG A 43 -19.42 12.81 -17.15
CA ARG A 43 -18.27 12.33 -16.36
C ARG A 43 -18.66 12.07 -14.91
N LYS A 44 -18.42 10.86 -14.43
CA LYS A 44 -18.52 10.51 -13.00
C LYS A 44 -17.18 10.80 -12.33
N PHE A 45 -17.18 11.74 -11.40
CA PHE A 45 -16.00 12.07 -10.61
C PHE A 45 -15.85 11.12 -9.41
N GLY A 46 -14.63 10.99 -8.93
CA GLY A 46 -14.31 10.24 -7.74
C GLY A 46 -14.51 11.04 -6.46
N ARG A 47 -14.04 10.46 -5.38
CA ARG A 47 -14.00 11.08 -4.05
C ARG A 47 -12.74 10.64 -3.33
N ILE A 48 -12.29 11.44 -2.38
CA ILE A 48 -11.16 11.13 -1.51
C ILE A 48 -11.62 11.01 -0.06
N PHE A 49 -10.82 10.30 0.74
CA PHE A 49 -10.99 10.25 2.19
C PHE A 49 -9.93 11.13 2.84
N VAL A 50 -10.34 11.88 3.86
CA VAL A 50 -9.47 12.80 4.59
C VAL A 50 -9.67 12.67 6.10
N THR A 51 -8.64 13.02 6.88
CA THR A 51 -8.72 13.09 8.34
C THR A 51 -8.17 14.41 8.86
N ARG A 52 -8.62 14.85 10.04
CA ARG A 52 -8.13 16.09 10.67
C ARG A 52 -6.91 15.87 11.58
N SER A 53 -6.71 14.63 12.06
CA SER A 53 -5.58 14.31 12.93
C SER A 53 -5.08 12.88 12.68
N LYS A 54 -3.86 12.59 13.16
CA LYS A 54 -3.32 11.23 13.18
C LYS A 54 -4.14 10.29 14.09
N GLU A 55 -4.67 10.82 15.19
CA GLU A 55 -5.54 10.07 16.09
C GLU A 55 -6.81 9.60 15.38
N GLN A 56 -7.47 10.49 14.63
CA GLN A 56 -8.62 10.11 13.81
C GLN A 56 -8.27 9.03 12.79
N LEU A 57 -7.09 9.11 12.16
CA LEU A 57 -6.62 8.09 11.23
C LEU A 57 -6.48 6.73 11.93
N LEU A 58 -5.86 6.68 13.10
CA LEU A 58 -5.71 5.46 13.90
C LEU A 58 -7.05 4.87 14.33
N ASN A 59 -8.02 5.72 14.68
CA ASN A 59 -9.38 5.34 15.07
C ASN A 59 -10.30 5.06 13.85
N LYS A 60 -9.74 5.01 12.63
CA LYS A 60 -10.49 4.81 11.37
C LYS A 60 -11.61 5.83 11.16
N GLN A 61 -11.43 7.05 11.68
CA GLN A 61 -12.33 8.17 11.51
C GLN A 61 -11.86 9.01 10.32
N SER A 62 -12.69 9.08 9.29
CA SER A 62 -12.39 9.86 8.10
C SER A 62 -13.65 10.52 7.56
N PHE A 63 -13.48 11.56 6.74
CA PHE A 63 -14.59 12.17 6.00
C PHE A 63 -14.36 12.03 4.51
N ILE A 64 -15.45 12.25 3.76
CA ILE A 64 -15.47 12.11 2.32
C ILE A 64 -15.52 13.50 1.71
N ILE A 65 -14.58 13.77 0.78
CA ILE A 65 -14.57 14.99 -0.03
C ILE A 65 -14.75 14.62 -1.49
N THR A 66 -15.60 15.37 -2.17
CA THR A 66 -16.01 15.15 -3.57
C THR A 66 -15.66 16.30 -4.49
N SER A 67 -15.26 17.47 -3.95
CA SER A 67 -14.95 18.66 -4.74
C SER A 67 -13.73 19.42 -4.21
N TYR A 68 -13.02 20.07 -5.11
CA TYR A 68 -11.89 20.94 -4.74
C TYR A 68 -12.34 22.16 -3.93
N GLU A 69 -13.54 22.69 -4.18
CA GLU A 69 -14.14 23.74 -3.36
C GLU A 69 -14.26 23.32 -1.90
N THR A 70 -14.86 22.12 -1.64
CA THR A 70 -14.97 21.59 -0.27
C THR A 70 -13.61 21.33 0.35
N LEU A 71 -12.67 20.85 -0.45
CA LEU A 71 -11.30 20.59 0.00
C LEU A 71 -10.62 21.90 0.43
N SER A 72 -10.73 22.95 -0.37
CA SER A 72 -10.17 24.27 -0.08
C SER A 72 -10.75 24.88 1.20
N GLU A 73 -12.08 24.78 1.40
CA GLU A 73 -12.73 25.28 2.61
C GLU A 73 -12.28 24.54 3.89
N GLN A 74 -12.03 23.24 3.79
CA GLN A 74 -11.63 22.42 4.94
C GLN A 74 -10.12 22.31 5.11
N TYR A 75 -9.35 22.75 4.14
CA TYR A 75 -7.93 22.50 3.96
C TYR A 75 -7.10 22.73 5.23
N ASN A 76 -7.30 23.85 5.93
CA ASN A 76 -6.52 24.21 7.12
C ASN A 76 -6.69 23.20 8.26
N HIS A 77 -7.83 22.51 8.31
CA HIS A 77 -8.16 21.55 9.35
C HIS A 77 -7.78 20.11 9.01
N LEU A 78 -7.29 19.87 7.78
CA LEU A 78 -6.94 18.52 7.33
C LEU A 78 -5.48 18.18 7.64
N SER A 79 -5.23 16.91 8.00
CA SER A 79 -3.90 16.39 8.27
C SER A 79 -3.45 15.31 7.30
N HIS A 80 -4.37 14.41 6.90
CA HIS A 80 -4.07 13.33 5.95
C HIS A 80 -5.18 13.23 4.91
N PHE A 81 -4.83 12.69 3.75
CA PHE A 81 -5.74 12.46 2.62
C PHE A 81 -5.32 11.20 1.86
N THR A 82 -6.22 10.69 1.02
CA THR A 82 -5.90 9.65 0.04
C THR A 82 -5.55 10.31 -1.29
N PRO A 83 -4.36 10.09 -1.88
CA PRO A 83 -3.99 10.68 -3.17
C PRO A 83 -4.72 10.05 -4.36
N ASN A 84 -5.36 8.90 -4.17
CA ASN A 84 -6.16 8.25 -5.20
C ASN A 84 -7.65 8.41 -4.92
N THR A 85 -8.48 8.29 -5.96
CA THR A 85 -9.92 8.51 -5.86
C THR A 85 -10.70 7.21 -5.82
N TYR A 86 -11.88 7.26 -5.20
CA TYR A 86 -12.75 6.13 -4.93
C TYR A 86 -14.11 6.30 -5.61
N THR A 87 -14.76 5.20 -5.97
CA THR A 87 -16.04 5.21 -6.67
C THR A 87 -17.18 5.64 -5.76
N TYR A 88 -17.21 5.15 -4.53
CA TYR A 88 -18.23 5.52 -3.55
C TYR A 88 -17.63 5.77 -2.17
N GLY A 89 -18.40 6.40 -1.31
CA GLY A 89 -18.13 6.55 0.11
C GLY A 89 -19.42 6.95 0.81
N THR A 90 -19.64 6.38 1.97
CA THR A 90 -20.78 6.67 2.83
C THR A 90 -20.34 6.68 4.29
N TYR A 91 -21.27 6.89 5.20
CA TYR A 91 -20.98 6.92 6.64
C TYR A 91 -21.74 5.80 7.33
N ARG A 92 -21.07 5.14 8.30
CA ARG A 92 -21.67 4.09 9.12
C ARG A 92 -22.63 4.66 10.15
N ASP A 93 -22.35 5.89 10.61
CA ASP A 93 -23.06 6.53 11.70
C ASP A 93 -23.74 7.83 11.28
N PRO A 94 -24.85 8.23 11.96
CA PRO A 94 -25.58 9.47 11.66
C PRO A 94 -24.73 10.73 11.86
N TYR A 95 -23.73 10.68 12.73
CA TYR A 95 -22.86 11.82 13.06
C TYR A 95 -21.71 11.99 12.05
N LYS A 96 -21.65 11.14 11.01
CA LYS A 96 -20.64 11.18 9.94
C LYS A 96 -19.20 11.13 10.45
N LYS A 97 -18.94 10.32 11.48
CA LYS A 97 -17.61 10.14 12.07
C LYS A 97 -16.80 9.03 11.39
N HIS A 98 -17.48 7.99 10.89
CA HIS A 98 -16.81 6.84 10.29
C HIS A 98 -17.23 6.67 8.83
N ALA A 99 -16.39 7.11 7.93
CA ALA A 99 -16.60 6.88 6.51
C ALA A 99 -16.30 5.42 6.14
N ILE A 100 -17.12 4.88 5.23
CA ILE A 100 -17.00 3.54 4.65
C ILE A 100 -16.70 3.69 3.17
N GLY A 101 -15.93 2.75 2.63
CA GLY A 101 -15.57 2.70 1.21
C GLY A 101 -14.07 2.87 0.96
N PHE A 102 -13.29 3.08 2.01
CA PHE A 102 -11.83 3.08 1.91
C PHE A 102 -11.32 1.63 1.84
N ASN A 103 -11.19 1.11 0.62
CA ASN A 103 -10.54 -0.16 0.30
C ASN A 103 -10.10 -0.15 -1.17
N ASN A 104 -9.10 -0.98 -1.53
CA ASN A 104 -8.53 -1.00 -2.87
C ASN A 104 -9.56 -1.41 -3.94
N GLU A 105 -10.50 -2.27 -3.61
CA GLU A 105 -11.54 -2.72 -4.55
C GLU A 105 -12.51 -1.62 -4.96
N ASN A 106 -12.62 -0.58 -4.13
CA ASN A 106 -13.46 0.59 -4.38
C ASN A 106 -12.70 1.74 -5.04
N LEU A 107 -11.41 1.60 -5.29
CA LEU A 107 -10.67 2.58 -6.07
C LEU A 107 -11.38 2.80 -7.41
N LYS A 108 -11.55 4.06 -7.77
CA LYS A 108 -12.06 4.46 -9.09
C LYS A 108 -10.93 4.53 -10.09
N GLN A 109 -9.83 5.15 -9.67
CA GLN A 109 -8.61 5.21 -10.45
C GLN A 109 -7.39 5.28 -9.53
N VAL A 110 -6.26 4.78 -10.05
CA VAL A 110 -4.94 4.95 -9.46
C VAL A 110 -4.17 5.94 -10.33
N SER A 111 -3.93 7.13 -9.78
CA SER A 111 -3.16 8.21 -10.40
C SER A 111 -1.77 8.31 -9.78
N THR A 112 -1.62 7.81 -8.55
CA THR A 112 -0.45 8.07 -7.70
C THR A 112 -0.04 6.84 -6.93
N PHE A 113 1.26 6.60 -6.89
CA PHE A 113 1.92 5.62 -6.03
C PHE A 113 2.66 6.38 -4.93
N GLY A 114 2.22 6.21 -3.68
CA GLY A 114 2.82 6.88 -2.53
C GLY A 114 3.67 5.93 -1.70
N PHE A 115 4.78 6.44 -1.16
CA PHE A 115 5.71 5.71 -0.31
C PHE A 115 6.08 6.54 0.91
N ASP A 116 6.22 5.87 2.07
CA ASP A 116 6.64 6.50 3.32
C ASP A 116 8.10 6.14 3.61
N PHE A 117 8.92 7.16 3.82
CA PHE A 117 10.34 7.06 4.12
C PHE A 117 10.55 7.53 5.55
N ASP A 118 10.85 6.59 6.45
CA ASP A 118 11.00 6.82 7.88
C ASP A 118 12.43 7.30 8.25
N THR A 119 12.93 8.31 7.55
CA THR A 119 14.22 8.94 7.89
C THR A 119 14.26 10.41 7.46
N LYS A 120 14.82 11.26 8.30
CA LYS A 120 15.13 12.66 7.97
C LYS A 120 16.54 12.83 7.40
N ASN A 121 17.36 11.81 7.46
CA ASN A 121 18.75 11.84 6.98
C ASN A 121 18.87 11.49 5.49
N LEU A 122 17.75 11.42 4.76
CA LEU A 122 17.72 11.22 3.33
C LEU A 122 17.72 12.59 2.65
N ASP A 123 18.80 12.91 1.94
CA ASP A 123 18.78 14.07 1.06
C ASP A 123 18.08 13.75 -0.27
N LEU A 124 17.52 14.77 -0.91
CA LEU A 124 16.77 14.61 -2.15
C LEU A 124 17.63 14.10 -3.30
N TYR A 125 18.93 14.46 -3.30
CA TYR A 125 19.84 14.02 -4.34
C TYR A 125 20.04 12.50 -4.30
N THR A 126 20.21 11.93 -3.11
CA THR A 126 20.27 10.46 -2.92
C THR A 126 19.01 9.77 -3.42
N LEU A 127 17.82 10.37 -3.17
CA LEU A 127 16.56 9.80 -3.65
C LEU A 127 16.44 9.87 -5.19
N PHE A 128 16.84 10.98 -5.79
CA PHE A 128 16.83 11.14 -7.25
C PHE A 128 17.82 10.18 -7.94
N LEU A 129 19.02 10.02 -7.37
CA LEU A 129 19.99 9.04 -7.86
C LEU A 129 19.43 7.61 -7.79
N ALA A 130 18.81 7.26 -6.67
CA ALA A 130 18.18 5.95 -6.50
C ALA A 130 17.10 5.68 -7.57
N ALA A 131 16.30 6.69 -7.91
CA ALA A 131 15.30 6.58 -8.97
C ALA A 131 15.98 6.36 -10.33
N VAL A 132 16.94 7.21 -10.70
CA VAL A 132 17.66 7.15 -11.98
C VAL A 132 18.42 5.83 -12.13
N GLU A 133 19.07 5.35 -11.08
CA GLU A 133 19.80 4.06 -11.09
C GLU A 133 18.87 2.88 -11.41
N LYS A 134 17.60 2.98 -11.03
CA LYS A 134 16.58 1.98 -11.37
C LYS A 134 15.82 2.26 -12.66
N GLY A 135 16.26 3.24 -13.43
CA GLY A 135 15.62 3.63 -14.69
C GLY A 135 14.24 4.27 -14.50
N LEU A 136 14.02 4.91 -13.35
CA LEU A 136 12.82 5.69 -13.04
C LEU A 136 13.11 7.19 -13.17
N PRO A 137 12.13 8.00 -13.55
CA PRO A 137 12.24 9.44 -13.41
C PRO A 137 12.30 9.86 -11.94
N ALA A 138 12.61 11.13 -11.69
CA ALA A 138 12.45 11.72 -10.37
C ALA A 138 10.99 11.62 -9.90
N PRO A 139 10.73 11.55 -8.58
CA PRO A 139 9.37 11.62 -8.05
C PRO A 139 8.63 12.87 -8.52
N THR A 140 7.31 12.81 -8.58
CA THR A 140 6.47 13.97 -8.91
C THR A 140 6.36 14.93 -7.73
N ALA A 141 6.24 14.41 -6.51
CA ALA A 141 6.15 15.23 -5.30
C ALA A 141 6.82 14.56 -4.10
N ILE A 142 7.37 15.38 -3.22
CA ILE A 142 7.95 14.95 -1.94
C ILE A 142 7.44 15.88 -0.85
N LEU A 143 6.83 15.29 0.19
CA LEU A 143 6.35 16.02 1.36
C LEU A 143 7.19 15.63 2.58
N GLU A 144 7.61 16.62 3.35
CA GLU A 144 8.22 16.37 4.65
C GLU A 144 7.17 15.91 5.68
N THR A 145 7.53 14.92 6.49
CA THR A 145 6.74 14.43 7.62
C THR A 145 7.54 14.59 8.93
N PRO A 146 6.92 14.47 10.11
CA PRO A 146 7.66 14.53 11.36
C PRO A 146 8.81 13.52 11.48
N ARG A 147 8.73 12.36 10.80
CA ARG A 147 9.72 11.28 10.88
C ARG A 147 10.56 11.09 9.62
N GLY A 148 10.15 11.70 8.49
CA GLY A 148 10.83 11.50 7.22
C GLY A 148 10.10 12.17 6.07
N TYR A 149 9.79 11.41 5.01
CA TYR A 149 9.20 11.96 3.79
C TYR A 149 8.11 11.05 3.22
N ASN A 150 7.04 11.66 2.69
CA ASN A 150 6.15 10.98 1.76
C ASN A 150 6.59 11.31 0.32
N VAL A 151 6.83 10.28 -0.46
CA VAL A 151 7.32 10.38 -1.84
C VAL A 151 6.25 9.86 -2.79
N PHE A 152 5.96 10.61 -3.85
CA PHE A 152 4.88 10.30 -4.78
C PHE A 152 5.37 10.23 -6.23
N TYR A 153 4.96 9.17 -6.90
CA TYR A 153 5.06 9.01 -8.35
C TYR A 153 3.66 9.07 -8.94
N THR A 154 3.41 10.01 -9.83
CA THR A 154 2.12 10.09 -10.55
C THR A 154 2.24 9.53 -11.96
N VAL A 155 1.11 9.15 -12.54
CA VAL A 155 1.03 8.73 -13.93
C VAL A 155 0.17 9.72 -14.72
N LYS A 156 0.55 9.97 -15.99
CA LYS A 156 -0.18 10.89 -16.87
C LYS A 156 -1.58 10.39 -17.18
N THR A 157 -1.72 9.10 -17.46
CA THR A 157 -3.02 8.47 -17.68
C THR A 157 -3.31 7.53 -16.50
N PRO A 158 -4.34 7.79 -15.67
CA PRO A 158 -4.66 6.94 -14.53
C PRO A 158 -5.06 5.52 -14.91
N PHE A 159 -4.79 4.56 -14.03
CA PHE A 159 -5.35 3.22 -14.11
C PHE A 159 -6.82 3.26 -13.68
N PHE A 160 -7.75 3.17 -14.60
CA PHE A 160 -9.19 3.13 -14.30
C PHE A 160 -9.59 1.74 -13.81
N ILE A 161 -10.13 1.67 -12.59
CA ILE A 161 -10.51 0.41 -11.95
C ILE A 161 -11.98 0.13 -12.26
N THR A 162 -12.24 -0.96 -12.99
CA THR A 162 -13.59 -1.36 -13.36
C THR A 162 -13.86 -2.80 -12.98
N GLN A 163 -15.08 -3.06 -12.49
CA GLN A 163 -15.51 -4.44 -12.19
C GLN A 163 -15.66 -5.29 -13.46
N LYS A 164 -16.03 -4.67 -14.58
CA LYS A 164 -16.22 -5.37 -15.88
C LYS A 164 -15.00 -6.15 -16.34
N THR A 165 -13.82 -5.74 -15.94
CA THR A 165 -12.52 -6.38 -16.30
C THR A 165 -11.94 -7.18 -15.15
N ASP A 166 -12.72 -7.61 -14.18
CA ASP A 166 -12.24 -8.27 -12.96
C ASP A 166 -11.09 -7.50 -12.29
N ARG A 167 -11.20 -6.18 -12.29
CA ARG A 167 -10.22 -5.25 -11.71
C ARG A 167 -8.77 -5.51 -12.17
N LYS A 168 -8.56 -5.95 -13.42
CA LYS A 168 -7.21 -6.24 -13.95
C LYS A 168 -6.26 -5.05 -13.80
N ALA A 169 -6.78 -3.83 -14.02
CA ALA A 169 -5.99 -2.61 -13.86
C ALA A 169 -5.50 -2.41 -12.42
N LEU A 170 -6.29 -2.80 -11.39
CA LEU A 170 -5.85 -2.78 -10.01
C LEU A 170 -4.69 -3.76 -9.76
N LYS A 171 -4.81 -5.00 -10.25
CA LYS A 171 -3.75 -6.02 -10.12
C LYS A 171 -2.44 -5.55 -10.77
N VAL A 172 -2.54 -4.87 -11.93
CA VAL A 172 -1.37 -4.26 -12.59
C VAL A 172 -0.78 -3.13 -11.73
N ALA A 173 -1.60 -2.22 -11.24
CA ALA A 173 -1.14 -1.13 -10.36
C ALA A 173 -0.51 -1.65 -9.07
N GLU A 174 -1.07 -2.67 -8.43
CA GLU A 174 -0.49 -3.31 -7.23
C GLU A 174 0.86 -3.98 -7.54
N SER A 175 1.00 -4.61 -8.70
CA SER A 175 2.27 -5.18 -9.15
C SER A 175 3.34 -4.10 -9.38
N ILE A 176 2.96 -2.99 -10.02
CA ILE A 176 3.83 -1.83 -10.21
C ILE A 176 4.26 -1.25 -8.87
N ALA A 177 3.32 -1.03 -7.96
CA ALA A 177 3.61 -0.51 -6.63
C ALA A 177 4.62 -1.39 -5.85
N LYS A 178 4.46 -2.72 -5.95
CA LYS A 178 5.39 -3.68 -5.37
C LYS A 178 6.79 -3.56 -6.00
N ASN A 179 6.87 -3.44 -7.32
CA ASN A 179 8.14 -3.34 -8.04
C ASN A 179 8.85 -2.00 -7.74
N LEU A 180 8.12 -0.87 -7.72
CA LEU A 180 8.66 0.43 -7.32
C LEU A 180 9.24 0.38 -5.91
N LYS A 181 8.49 -0.18 -4.96
CA LYS A 181 8.92 -0.36 -3.58
C LYS A 181 10.19 -1.19 -3.48
N SER A 182 10.25 -2.31 -4.20
CA SER A 182 11.44 -3.19 -4.21
C SER A 182 12.64 -2.48 -4.83
N ALA A 183 12.47 -1.84 -6.00
CA ALA A 183 13.53 -1.15 -6.71
C ALA A 183 14.16 -0.02 -5.87
N LEU A 184 13.33 0.81 -5.22
CA LEU A 184 13.82 1.87 -4.34
C LEU A 184 14.51 1.30 -3.08
N SER A 185 13.98 0.19 -2.53
CA SER A 185 14.59 -0.47 -1.34
C SER A 185 15.93 -1.12 -1.63
N GLU A 186 16.25 -1.45 -2.88
CA GLU A 186 17.54 -2.05 -3.27
C GLU A 186 18.68 -1.02 -3.26
N VAL A 187 18.38 0.24 -3.59
CA VAL A 187 19.39 1.31 -3.67
C VAL A 187 19.53 2.07 -2.36
N LEU A 188 18.42 2.22 -1.65
CA LEU A 188 18.40 2.91 -0.37
C LEU A 188 18.85 1.98 0.77
N LYS A 189 19.40 2.56 1.83
CA LYS A 189 19.80 1.78 3.01
C LYS A 189 18.60 1.02 3.60
N PRO A 190 18.81 -0.18 4.14
CA PRO A 190 17.75 -0.95 4.78
C PRO A 190 17.02 -0.15 5.88
N GLY A 191 15.69 -0.22 5.90
CA GLY A 191 14.87 0.44 6.91
C GLY A 191 14.44 1.88 6.59
N ILE A 192 14.94 2.47 5.50
CA ILE A 192 14.52 3.82 5.08
C ILE A 192 13.07 3.80 4.58
N LEU A 193 12.72 2.86 3.73
CA LEU A 193 11.38 2.74 3.17
C LEU A 193 10.51 1.85 4.04
N ASP A 194 9.38 2.38 4.52
CA ASP A 194 8.43 1.60 5.33
C ASP A 194 7.83 0.46 4.49
N LYS A 195 8.18 -0.78 4.87
CA LYS A 195 7.68 -1.99 4.21
C LYS A 195 6.17 -2.19 4.40
N SER A 196 5.58 -1.64 5.45
CA SER A 196 4.14 -1.74 5.74
C SER A 196 3.30 -0.69 5.02
N CYS A 197 3.93 0.34 4.44
CA CYS A 197 3.23 1.40 3.73
C CYS A 197 2.35 0.86 2.61
N THR A 198 1.09 1.25 2.61
CA THR A 198 0.12 0.94 1.55
C THR A 198 0.17 2.04 0.50
N PRO A 199 0.62 1.77 -0.75
CA PRO A 199 0.84 2.80 -1.78
C PRO A 199 -0.40 3.59 -2.18
N PHE A 200 -1.59 3.09 -1.88
CA PHE A 200 -2.89 3.72 -2.16
C PHE A 200 -3.59 4.18 -0.87
N GLY A 201 -2.85 4.25 0.25
CA GLY A 201 -3.37 4.58 1.56
C GLY A 201 -3.48 6.08 1.83
N PHE A 202 -3.51 6.40 3.13
CA PHE A 202 -3.47 7.78 3.61
C PHE A 202 -2.04 8.29 3.71
N PHE A 203 -1.84 9.52 3.25
CA PHE A 203 -0.59 10.27 3.34
C PHE A 203 -0.84 11.65 3.93
N ARG A 204 0.21 12.33 4.34
CA ARG A 204 0.11 13.74 4.76
C ARG A 204 -0.47 14.57 3.64
N ILE A 205 -1.38 15.49 4.00
CA ILE A 205 -1.88 16.45 3.03
C ILE A 205 -0.78 17.47 2.68
N PRO A 206 -0.58 17.80 1.40
CA PRO A 206 0.34 18.86 0.99
C PRO A 206 -0.01 20.18 1.68
N LYS A 207 0.96 20.84 2.29
CA LYS A 207 0.86 22.19 2.87
C LYS A 207 2.09 23.01 2.46
N GLU A 208 1.99 24.32 2.48
CA GLU A 208 3.11 25.22 2.11
C GLU A 208 4.40 24.88 2.86
N ASN A 209 4.29 24.50 4.13
CA ASN A 209 5.42 24.22 5.01
C ASN A 209 5.94 22.79 4.94
N ASN A 210 5.30 21.90 4.20
CA ASN A 210 5.75 20.49 4.09
C ASN A 210 6.07 20.04 2.67
N ILE A 211 5.77 20.85 1.65
CA ILE A 211 6.12 20.52 0.27
C ILE A 211 7.60 20.84 0.06
N VAL A 212 8.42 19.80 -0.07
CA VAL A 212 9.87 19.94 -0.27
C VAL A 212 10.18 19.98 -1.77
N TYR A 213 9.44 19.23 -2.56
CA TYR A 213 9.62 19.14 -4.00
C TYR A 213 8.28 18.88 -4.70
N PHE A 214 8.08 19.52 -5.84
CA PHE A 214 6.97 19.25 -6.74
C PHE A 214 7.34 19.63 -8.17
N GLU A 215 7.18 18.69 -9.09
CA GLU A 215 7.31 18.88 -10.51
C GLU A 215 6.29 17.99 -11.24
N GLU A 216 5.23 18.60 -11.77
CA GLU A 216 4.13 17.87 -12.41
C GLU A 216 4.59 17.17 -13.69
N GLU A 217 5.58 17.73 -14.40
CA GLU A 217 6.13 17.16 -15.64
C GLU A 217 6.83 15.82 -15.41
N ASN A 218 7.22 15.50 -14.18
CA ASN A 218 7.74 14.17 -13.80
C ASN A 218 6.67 13.08 -13.75
N ALA A 219 5.41 13.39 -14.06
CA ALA A 219 4.38 12.37 -14.22
C ALA A 219 4.78 11.37 -15.32
N ILE A 220 4.76 10.08 -14.98
CA ILE A 220 5.26 9.00 -15.82
C ILE A 220 4.20 8.61 -16.87
N GLU A 221 4.60 8.37 -18.09
CA GLU A 221 3.71 7.72 -19.06
C GLU A 221 3.33 6.33 -18.59
N THR A 222 2.03 6.05 -18.52
CA THR A 222 1.51 4.80 -17.95
C THR A 222 2.03 3.56 -18.68
N SER A 223 2.17 3.65 -20.00
CA SER A 223 2.75 2.58 -20.83
C SER A 223 4.22 2.32 -20.50
N GLU A 224 5.00 3.37 -20.26
CA GLU A 224 6.41 3.27 -19.90
C GLU A 224 6.56 2.65 -18.51
N LEU A 225 5.74 3.05 -17.54
CA LEU A 225 5.76 2.48 -16.20
C LEU A 225 5.36 0.99 -16.19
N ILE A 226 4.39 0.61 -17.02
CA ILE A 226 4.02 -0.81 -17.19
C ILE A 226 5.20 -1.58 -17.80
N ALA A 227 5.80 -1.07 -18.88
CA ALA A 227 6.95 -1.70 -19.55
C ALA A 227 8.14 -1.85 -18.58
N TRP A 228 8.47 -0.79 -17.84
CA TRP A 228 9.49 -0.82 -16.80
C TRP A 228 9.20 -1.90 -15.74
N SER A 229 7.97 -1.96 -15.23
CA SER A 229 7.59 -2.93 -14.21
C SER A 229 7.67 -4.38 -14.71
N ILE A 230 7.30 -4.63 -15.98
CA ILE A 230 7.44 -5.96 -16.59
C ILE A 230 8.93 -6.33 -16.73
N LYS A 231 9.77 -5.39 -17.20
CA LYS A 231 11.20 -5.60 -17.32
C LYS A 231 11.83 -5.89 -15.95
N TYR A 232 11.56 -5.04 -14.94
CA TYR A 232 12.03 -5.23 -13.59
C TYR A 232 11.64 -6.58 -13.01
N SER A 233 10.38 -7.01 -13.22
CA SER A 233 9.91 -8.32 -12.77
C SER A 233 10.66 -9.47 -13.44
N LYS A 234 10.99 -9.37 -14.72
CA LYS A 234 11.75 -10.40 -15.45
C LYS A 234 13.19 -10.51 -14.95
N GLU A 235 13.84 -9.37 -14.70
CA GLU A 235 15.23 -9.29 -14.24
C GLU A 235 15.38 -9.73 -12.77
N ASN A 236 14.39 -9.41 -11.93
CA ASN A 236 14.43 -9.66 -10.49
C ASN A 236 13.55 -10.83 -10.05
N ASN A 237 12.85 -11.51 -10.96
CA ASN A 237 12.26 -12.79 -10.68
C ASN A 237 13.41 -13.80 -10.49
N LYS A 238 14.02 -13.78 -9.30
CA LYS A 238 14.65 -14.99 -8.78
C LYS A 238 13.60 -16.09 -8.94
N PRO A 239 13.93 -17.24 -9.52
CA PRO A 239 12.96 -18.32 -9.63
C PRO A 239 12.34 -18.45 -8.24
N ARG A 240 11.01 -18.35 -8.13
CA ARG A 240 10.32 -18.86 -6.95
C ARG A 240 10.99 -20.19 -6.71
N MET A 241 11.47 -20.45 -5.49
CA MET A 241 11.96 -21.78 -5.16
C MET A 241 10.93 -22.74 -5.72
N ARG A 242 11.21 -23.31 -6.90
CA ARG A 242 10.49 -24.48 -7.35
C ARG A 242 10.99 -25.51 -6.36
N LEU A 243 10.08 -26.03 -5.57
CA LEU A 243 10.31 -27.31 -4.93
C LEU A 243 10.71 -28.24 -6.08
N ILE A 244 12.00 -28.49 -6.21
CA ILE A 244 12.49 -29.56 -7.06
C ILE A 244 12.14 -30.80 -6.24
N VAL A 245 10.95 -31.32 -6.45
CA VAL A 245 10.64 -32.70 -6.03
C VAL A 245 11.52 -33.58 -6.89
N SER A 246 12.74 -33.84 -6.42
CA SER A 246 13.58 -34.85 -6.99
C SER A 246 12.95 -36.18 -6.57
N ASN A 247 12.42 -36.92 -7.54
CA ASN A 247 12.03 -38.32 -7.38
C ASN A 247 13.27 -39.23 -7.25
N GLN A 248 14.21 -38.84 -6.40
CA GLN A 248 15.33 -39.71 -6.03
C GLN A 248 15.27 -39.91 -4.53
N ASP A 249 15.52 -41.12 -4.08
CA ASP A 249 15.65 -41.57 -2.69
C ASP A 249 16.69 -40.75 -1.93
N THR A 250 16.38 -39.50 -1.64
CA THR A 250 17.21 -38.62 -0.82
C THR A 250 16.70 -38.68 0.60
N GLN A 251 17.59 -38.93 1.54
CA GLN A 251 17.36 -38.82 2.99
C GLN A 251 16.71 -37.45 3.30
N PRO A 252 15.74 -37.40 4.22
CA PRO A 252 15.06 -36.15 4.60
C PRO A 252 16.08 -35.10 4.98
N LEU A 253 16.08 -33.97 4.26
CA LEU A 253 17.13 -32.93 4.39
C LEU A 253 16.79 -31.92 5.49
N HIS A 254 15.51 -31.61 5.66
CA HIS A 254 15.03 -30.54 6.54
C HIS A 254 14.68 -31.07 7.92
N THR A 255 13.96 -32.16 8.01
CA THR A 255 13.52 -32.76 9.29
C THR A 255 14.66 -33.36 10.11
N HIS A 256 15.79 -33.68 9.48
CA HIS A 256 17.04 -34.12 10.17
C HIS A 256 17.99 -32.97 10.52
N SER A 257 17.67 -31.72 10.17
CA SER A 257 18.50 -30.56 10.45
C SER A 257 18.43 -30.14 11.93
N ASN A 258 19.51 -29.53 12.45
CA ASN A 258 19.54 -29.04 13.83
C ASN A 258 18.46 -27.99 14.08
N TRP A 259 18.25 -27.04 13.12
CA TRP A 259 17.25 -26.00 13.28
C TRP A 259 15.83 -26.57 13.41
N TYR A 260 15.50 -27.68 12.71
CA TYR A 260 14.19 -28.31 12.80
C TYR A 260 13.97 -28.89 14.20
N ARG A 261 14.95 -29.63 14.73
CA ARG A 261 14.89 -30.19 16.10
C ARG A 261 14.81 -29.09 17.16
N ASP A 262 15.63 -28.04 17.01
CA ASP A 262 15.63 -26.89 17.94
C ASP A 262 14.27 -26.18 17.94
N LEU A 263 13.63 -26.02 16.78
CA LEU A 263 12.30 -25.44 16.68
C LEU A 263 11.23 -26.37 17.24
N LEU A 264 11.29 -27.68 16.94
CA LEU A 264 10.33 -28.70 17.37
C LEU A 264 10.33 -28.85 18.90
N THR A 265 11.48 -28.67 19.55
CA THR A 265 11.63 -28.77 21.02
C THR A 265 11.40 -27.44 21.73
N SER A 266 11.18 -26.34 21.01
CA SER A 266 10.95 -25.01 21.60
C SER A 266 9.55 -24.90 22.21
N THR A 267 9.48 -24.62 23.51
CA THR A 267 8.21 -24.48 24.25
C THR A 267 7.79 -23.04 24.48
N HIS A 268 8.76 -22.10 24.53
CA HIS A 268 8.54 -20.67 24.84
C HIS A 268 8.25 -19.80 23.60
N ILE A 269 7.41 -20.28 22.69
CA ILE A 269 7.00 -19.52 21.51
C ILE A 269 5.71 -18.78 21.82
N THR A 270 5.79 -17.47 22.05
CA THR A 270 4.63 -16.64 22.38
C THR A 270 4.08 -15.91 21.14
N SER A 271 2.83 -15.41 21.24
CA SER A 271 2.25 -14.51 20.22
C SER A 271 2.87 -13.12 20.35
N GLY A 272 4.01 -12.91 19.70
CA GLY A 272 4.73 -11.63 19.77
C GLY A 272 4.39 -10.66 18.65
N LEU A 273 4.49 -9.36 18.95
CA LEU A 273 4.31 -8.22 18.02
C LEU A 273 5.31 -8.18 16.84
N HIS A 274 6.28 -9.08 16.75
CA HIS A 274 7.38 -9.07 15.80
C HIS A 274 7.48 -10.32 14.91
N GLY A 275 6.35 -10.93 14.53
CA GLY A 275 6.32 -11.98 13.50
C GLY A 275 6.86 -13.36 13.93
N ARG A 276 7.22 -13.57 15.17
CA ARG A 276 7.57 -14.86 15.76
C ARG A 276 6.34 -15.44 16.46
N SER A 277 5.34 -15.78 15.68
CA SER A 277 4.12 -16.36 16.21
C SER A 277 4.19 -17.88 16.18
N ARG A 278 3.42 -18.51 17.05
CA ARG A 278 3.19 -19.97 17.07
C ARG A 278 2.76 -20.50 15.71
N ASN A 279 1.90 -19.73 15.00
CA ASN A 279 1.47 -20.04 13.64
C ASN A 279 2.65 -20.14 12.65
N ASN A 280 3.61 -19.20 12.73
CA ASN A 280 4.77 -19.22 11.85
C ASN A 280 5.70 -20.41 12.16
N ALA A 281 5.88 -20.74 13.44
CA ALA A 281 6.67 -21.91 13.86
C ALA A 281 6.02 -23.20 13.33
N LEU A 282 4.73 -23.38 13.57
CA LEU A 282 3.97 -24.52 13.09
C LEU A 282 4.03 -24.63 11.56
N PHE A 283 3.78 -23.52 10.84
CA PHE A 283 3.86 -23.48 9.39
C PHE A 283 5.25 -23.85 8.85
N THR A 284 6.31 -23.38 9.51
CA THR A 284 7.69 -23.69 9.13
C THR A 284 8.00 -25.17 9.28
N LEU A 285 7.56 -25.80 10.36
CA LEU A 285 7.71 -27.23 10.59
C LEU A 285 6.87 -28.03 9.60
N ALA A 286 5.61 -27.63 9.33
CA ALA A 286 4.75 -28.27 8.35
C ALA A 286 5.35 -28.21 6.94
N LEU A 287 5.93 -27.06 6.56
CA LEU A 287 6.59 -26.91 5.27
C LEU A 287 7.83 -27.82 5.14
N ALA A 288 8.60 -27.99 6.21
CA ALA A 288 9.75 -28.89 6.25
C ALA A 288 9.32 -30.37 6.07
N ASN A 289 8.28 -30.79 6.79
CA ASN A 289 7.69 -32.11 6.64
C ASN A 289 7.19 -32.38 5.22
N TYR A 290 6.49 -31.39 4.64
CA TYR A 290 6.04 -31.46 3.26
C TYR A 290 7.20 -31.56 2.26
N ALA A 291 8.26 -30.77 2.45
CA ALA A 291 9.43 -30.76 1.57
C ALA A 291 10.22 -32.09 1.62
N ASP A 292 10.21 -32.77 2.76
CA ASP A 292 10.86 -34.07 2.95
C ASP A 292 9.93 -35.25 2.65
N ASN A 293 8.73 -35.00 2.08
CA ASN A 293 7.71 -35.98 1.75
C ASN A 293 7.27 -36.88 2.94
N ILE A 294 7.29 -36.31 4.17
CA ILE A 294 6.74 -37.00 5.33
C ILE A 294 5.23 -37.20 5.14
N PRO A 295 4.70 -38.41 5.36
CA PRO A 295 3.26 -38.67 5.25
C PRO A 295 2.45 -37.70 6.13
N PHE A 296 1.32 -37.22 5.61
CA PHE A 296 0.50 -36.21 6.30
C PHE A 296 0.11 -36.60 7.73
N GLU A 297 -0.28 -37.86 7.93
CA GLU A 297 -0.67 -38.34 9.26
C GLU A 297 0.49 -38.31 10.25
N GLN A 298 1.69 -38.71 9.83
CA GLN A 298 2.88 -38.67 10.67
C GLN A 298 3.28 -37.19 10.99
N ALA A 299 3.25 -36.30 9.98
CA ALA A 299 3.51 -34.88 10.16
C ALA A 299 2.45 -34.24 11.07
N PHE A 300 1.19 -34.62 10.94
CA PHE A 300 0.10 -34.13 11.77
C PHE A 300 0.31 -34.49 13.23
N ASP A 301 0.62 -35.74 13.54
CA ASP A 301 0.85 -36.22 14.92
C ASP A 301 2.04 -35.51 15.57
N GLU A 302 3.15 -35.36 14.85
CA GLU A 302 4.34 -34.66 15.33
C GLU A 302 4.04 -33.18 15.62
N LEU A 303 3.31 -32.51 14.73
CA LEU A 303 2.97 -31.11 14.86
C LEU A 303 1.87 -30.83 15.92
N ASP A 304 0.96 -31.79 16.12
CA ASP A 304 -0.01 -31.71 17.22
C ASP A 304 0.68 -31.86 18.58
N GLN A 305 1.66 -32.76 18.66
CA GLN A 305 2.50 -32.88 19.87
C GLN A 305 3.31 -31.60 20.11
N PHE A 306 3.93 -31.02 19.05
CA PHE A 306 4.62 -29.74 19.15
C PHE A 306 3.68 -28.64 19.67
N ASN A 307 2.48 -28.52 19.10
CA ASN A 307 1.50 -27.52 19.53
C ASN A 307 1.08 -27.72 20.99
N SER A 308 0.89 -28.97 21.40
CA SER A 308 0.51 -29.32 22.78
C SER A 308 1.60 -29.03 23.80
N ASN A 309 2.86 -29.05 23.40
CA ASN A 309 4.02 -28.75 24.25
C ASN A 309 4.28 -27.23 24.40
N LEU A 310 3.62 -26.37 23.63
CA LEU A 310 3.76 -24.93 23.77
C LEU A 310 3.10 -24.46 25.07
N GLU A 311 3.71 -23.48 25.75
CA GLU A 311 3.12 -22.85 26.95
C GLU A 311 1.73 -22.27 26.68
N GLN A 312 1.48 -21.83 25.47
CA GLN A 312 0.18 -21.35 25.01
C GLN A 312 -0.15 -22.01 23.66
N PRO A 313 -0.74 -23.22 23.67
CA PRO A 313 -1.04 -23.92 22.43
C PRO A 313 -2.06 -23.17 21.57
N LEU A 314 -1.99 -23.37 20.26
CA LEU A 314 -3.03 -22.92 19.33
C LEU A 314 -4.29 -23.76 19.57
N SER A 315 -5.44 -23.11 19.43
CA SER A 315 -6.71 -23.86 19.41
C SER A 315 -6.72 -24.83 18.23
N TYR A 316 -7.45 -25.95 18.35
CA TYR A 316 -7.55 -26.95 17.29
C TYR A 316 -8.01 -26.37 15.95
N ARG A 317 -8.87 -25.34 15.98
CA ARG A 317 -9.33 -24.64 14.79
C ARG A 317 -8.21 -23.82 14.11
N GLU A 318 -7.36 -23.20 14.90
CA GLU A 318 -6.20 -22.43 14.39
C GLU A 318 -5.12 -23.38 13.89
N PHE A 319 -4.84 -24.44 14.63
CA PHE A 319 -3.90 -25.50 14.25
C PHE A 319 -4.25 -26.09 12.88
N LYS A 320 -5.50 -26.55 12.67
CA LYS A 320 -5.96 -27.06 11.37
C LYS A 320 -5.93 -26.05 10.21
N LYS A 321 -5.88 -24.76 10.50
CA LYS A 321 -5.81 -23.73 9.47
C LYS A 321 -4.40 -23.52 8.95
N VAL A 322 -3.42 -23.89 9.75
CA VAL A 322 -2.00 -23.74 9.41
C VAL A 322 -1.50 -24.94 8.59
N LEU A 323 -2.02 -26.12 8.85
CA LEU A 323 -1.76 -27.35 8.12
C LEU A 323 -2.65 -27.48 6.89
#